data_3c79458030f94be310789b2ec1b14c8b
#
_entry.id   3c79458030f94be310789b2ec1b14c8b
#
_cell.length_a   1.000
_cell.length_b   1.000
_cell.length_c   1.000
_cell.angle_alpha   90.00
_cell.angle_beta   90.00
_cell.angle_gamma   90.00
#
_symmetry.space_group_name_H-M   'P 1'
#
loop_
_entity.id
_entity.type
_entity.pdbx_description
1 polymer ?
#
loop_
_entity_poly.entity_id
_entity_poly.type
_entity_poly.pdbx_seq_one_letter_code
_entity_poly.pdbx_strand_id
1 'polypeptide(L)'
;TLITAAQIQEHKQSMVAVNETDVAMSMVKMGGSDEEYQVGVSMVVRYEGQSKQYYAIHDDVAEVYYVIEGRGRMKLGGTITDWERRPVSIENGQGSRGTISEGAVDITIEAGDMLIIPAGTPHKWDYADEFTAYMVVRTDPEGVAPLLELGMAEFIAPAQQY
;
A
#
# COMPACT_ATOMS: atom_id res chain seq x y z
N THR A 1 -11.53 2.36 -14.90
CA THR A 1 -11.04 3.60 -14.26
C THR A 1 -9.68 3.97 -14.84
N LEU A 2 -9.47 5.25 -15.15
CA LEU A 2 -8.19 5.80 -15.59
C LEU A 2 -7.69 6.76 -14.50
N ILE A 3 -6.47 6.54 -14.03
CA ILE A 3 -5.74 7.49 -13.19
C ILE A 3 -4.65 8.11 -14.05
N THR A 4 -4.77 9.39 -14.33
CA THR A 4 -3.82 10.11 -15.19
C THR A 4 -2.56 10.52 -14.44
N ALA A 5 -1.47 10.78 -15.17
CA ALA A 5 -0.24 11.29 -14.58
C ALA A 5 -0.46 12.63 -13.84
N ALA A 6 -1.35 13.49 -14.34
CA ALA A 6 -1.71 14.74 -13.68
C ALA A 6 -2.37 14.50 -12.32
N GLN A 7 -3.33 13.58 -12.24
CA GLN A 7 -3.98 13.20 -10.99
C GLN A 7 -3.00 12.59 -9.97
N ILE A 8 -2.06 11.77 -10.43
CA ILE A 8 -1.00 11.22 -9.57
C ILE A 8 -0.17 12.35 -8.95
N GLN A 9 0.24 13.33 -9.74
CA GLN A 9 1.04 14.47 -9.25
C GLN A 9 0.25 15.38 -8.32
N GLU A 10 -1.00 15.70 -8.64
CA GLU A 10 -1.88 16.49 -7.79
C GLU A 10 -2.13 15.82 -6.45
N HIS A 11 -2.40 14.52 -6.47
CA HIS A 11 -2.61 13.73 -5.26
C HIS A 11 -1.35 13.70 -4.37
N LYS A 12 -0.18 13.50 -4.97
CA LYS A 12 1.11 13.58 -4.26
C LYS A 12 1.29 14.94 -3.58
N GLN A 13 1.03 16.02 -4.30
CA GLN A 13 1.17 17.38 -3.77
C GLN A 13 0.21 17.63 -2.60
N SER A 14 -1.03 17.19 -2.70
CA SER A 14 -2.02 17.34 -1.62
C SER A 14 -1.61 16.56 -0.36
N MET A 15 -1.12 15.33 -0.51
CA MET A 15 -0.62 14.53 0.60
C MET A 15 0.55 15.21 1.31
N VAL A 16 1.51 15.71 0.54
CA VAL A 16 2.66 16.45 1.10
C VAL A 16 2.22 17.70 1.85
N ALA A 17 1.26 18.44 1.31
CA ALA A 17 0.76 19.67 1.94
C ALA A 17 0.13 19.45 3.32
N VAL A 18 -0.47 18.29 3.57
CA VAL A 18 -1.11 17.92 4.84
C VAL A 18 -0.33 16.87 5.65
N ASN A 19 0.86 16.51 5.19
CA ASN A 19 1.74 15.52 5.82
C ASN A 19 1.10 14.12 5.96
N GLU A 20 0.25 13.73 5.04
CA GLU A 20 -0.26 12.37 4.94
C GLU A 20 0.72 11.46 4.21
N THR A 21 0.74 10.18 4.57
CA THR A 21 1.77 9.25 4.08
C THR A 21 1.24 8.03 3.33
N ASP A 22 -0.05 7.75 3.41
CA ASP A 22 -0.69 6.63 2.71
C ASP A 22 -2.15 6.99 2.49
N VAL A 23 -2.54 7.21 1.23
CA VAL A 23 -3.88 7.66 0.88
C VAL A 23 -4.38 6.90 -0.34
N ALA A 24 -5.58 6.33 -0.22
CA ALA A 24 -6.25 5.67 -1.32
C ALA A 24 -6.62 6.67 -2.44
N MET A 25 -6.37 6.27 -3.67
CA MET A 25 -6.75 7.04 -4.87
C MET A 25 -7.96 6.46 -5.57
N SER A 26 -8.09 5.15 -5.56
CA SER A 26 -9.18 4.44 -6.23
C SER A 26 -9.36 3.04 -5.68
N MET A 27 -10.59 2.58 -5.66
CA MET A 27 -10.94 1.17 -5.45
C MET A 27 -11.96 0.78 -6.51
N VAL A 28 -11.79 -0.37 -7.13
CA VAL A 28 -12.67 -0.89 -8.17
C VAL A 28 -13.05 -2.31 -7.85
N LYS A 29 -14.35 -2.60 -7.83
CA LYS A 29 -14.85 -3.98 -7.89
C LYS A 29 -14.77 -4.49 -9.31
N MET A 30 -14.29 -5.70 -9.46
CA MET A 30 -14.11 -6.38 -10.74
C MET A 30 -14.76 -7.77 -10.65
N GLY A 31 -15.14 -8.33 -11.80
CA GLY A 31 -15.78 -9.64 -11.86
C GLY A 31 -17.27 -9.57 -12.18
N GLY A 32 -17.89 -10.74 -12.25
CA GLY A 32 -19.34 -10.90 -12.46
C GLY A 32 -20.09 -11.19 -11.16
N SER A 33 -21.38 -11.54 -11.27
CA SER A 33 -22.28 -11.73 -10.12
C SER A 33 -21.83 -12.75 -9.08
N ASP A 34 -20.93 -13.66 -9.42
CA ASP A 34 -20.57 -14.80 -8.58
C ASP A 34 -19.10 -14.82 -8.16
N GLU A 35 -18.28 -13.92 -8.71
CA GLU A 35 -16.84 -13.80 -8.40
C GLU A 35 -16.46 -12.33 -8.39
N GLU A 36 -16.78 -11.62 -7.32
CA GLU A 36 -16.32 -10.24 -7.13
C GLU A 36 -14.96 -10.23 -6.44
N TYR A 37 -13.99 -9.52 -7.02
CA TYR A 37 -12.73 -9.18 -6.39
C TYR A 37 -12.50 -7.67 -6.45
N GLN A 38 -11.61 -7.19 -5.62
CA GLN A 38 -11.32 -5.77 -5.54
C GLN A 38 -9.88 -5.47 -5.96
N VAL A 39 -9.71 -4.32 -6.59
CA VAL A 39 -8.38 -3.76 -6.87
C VAL A 39 -8.33 -2.34 -6.36
N GLY A 40 -7.48 -2.10 -5.38
CA GLY A 40 -7.22 -0.78 -4.81
C GLY A 40 -5.95 -0.16 -5.37
N VAL A 41 -5.94 1.16 -5.49
CA VAL A 41 -4.74 1.95 -5.82
C VAL A 41 -4.58 3.04 -4.79
N SER A 42 -3.42 3.08 -4.16
CA SER A 42 -3.03 4.11 -3.19
C SER A 42 -1.74 4.79 -3.60
N MET A 43 -1.57 6.01 -3.14
CA MET A 43 -0.29 6.70 -3.14
C MET A 43 0.32 6.61 -1.75
N VAL A 44 1.60 6.33 -1.70
CA VAL A 44 2.38 6.35 -0.46
C VAL A 44 3.57 7.27 -0.63
N VAL A 45 3.83 8.11 0.37
CA VAL A 45 5.04 8.92 0.46
C VAL A 45 5.81 8.57 1.73
N ARG A 46 7.13 8.70 1.65
CA ARG A 46 8.05 8.57 2.77
C ARG A 46 9.00 9.75 2.75
N TYR A 47 9.13 10.41 3.87
CA TYR A 47 10.09 11.51 4.01
C TYR A 47 11.47 10.96 4.36
N GLU A 48 12.51 11.67 3.96
CA GLU A 48 13.89 11.32 4.29
C GLU A 48 14.03 10.99 5.79
N GLY A 49 14.72 9.91 6.09
CA GLY A 49 14.91 9.41 7.44
C GLY A 49 13.74 8.61 8.04
N GLN A 50 12.58 8.59 7.37
CA GLN A 50 11.44 7.81 7.88
C GLN A 50 11.71 6.31 7.82
N SER A 51 11.30 5.64 8.90
CA SER A 51 11.24 4.19 9.01
C SER A 51 9.92 3.75 9.64
N LYS A 52 9.48 2.54 9.37
CA LYS A 52 8.39 1.89 10.08
C LYS A 52 8.95 0.97 11.16
N GLN A 53 8.34 0.98 12.33
CA GLN A 53 8.78 0.13 13.44
C GLN A 53 8.35 -1.33 13.26
N TYR A 54 7.21 -1.55 12.58
CA TYR A 54 6.59 -2.85 12.45
C TYR A 54 6.66 -3.35 11.02
N TYR A 55 6.86 -4.66 10.87
CA TYR A 55 6.46 -5.39 9.67
C TYR A 55 4.93 -5.42 9.60
N ALA A 56 4.40 -5.23 8.41
CA ALA A 56 3.01 -5.51 8.09
C ALA A 56 2.90 -6.89 7.44
N ILE A 57 1.79 -7.56 7.70
CA ILE A 57 1.37 -8.79 7.03
C ILE A 57 -0.10 -8.58 6.68
N HIS A 58 -0.45 -8.71 5.41
CA HIS A 58 -1.83 -8.71 4.93
C HIS A 58 -2.20 -10.16 4.61
N ASP A 59 -3.27 -10.67 5.21
CA ASP A 59 -3.58 -12.11 5.12
C ASP A 59 -3.91 -12.52 3.68
N ASP A 60 -4.78 -11.76 3.01
CA ASP A 60 -5.37 -12.11 1.72
C ASP A 60 -5.08 -11.08 0.61
N VAL A 61 -4.51 -9.94 0.96
CA VAL A 61 -4.21 -8.84 0.02
C VAL A 61 -2.75 -8.88 -0.39
N ALA A 62 -2.51 -9.00 -1.69
CA ALA A 62 -1.18 -8.80 -2.27
C ALA A 62 -0.98 -7.35 -2.72
N GLU A 63 0.26 -6.89 -2.69
CA GLU A 63 0.62 -5.52 -3.06
C GLU A 63 1.64 -5.49 -4.20
N VAL A 64 1.47 -4.53 -5.10
CA VAL A 64 2.46 -4.20 -6.11
C VAL A 64 2.85 -2.74 -5.91
N TYR A 65 4.12 -2.49 -5.60
CA TYR A 65 4.69 -1.15 -5.50
C TYR A 65 5.30 -0.76 -6.84
N TYR A 66 5.05 0.47 -7.26
CA TYR A 66 5.77 1.11 -8.36
C TYR A 66 6.35 2.43 -7.85
N VAL A 67 7.67 2.51 -7.78
CA VAL A 67 8.36 3.69 -7.26
C VAL A 67 8.40 4.78 -8.33
N ILE A 68 7.79 5.93 -8.03
CA ILE A 68 7.71 7.07 -8.94
C ILE A 68 8.92 7.99 -8.76
N GLU A 69 9.36 8.14 -7.50
CA GLU A 69 10.38 9.12 -7.12
C GLU A 69 11.10 8.63 -5.87
N GLY A 70 12.39 8.92 -5.80
CA GLY A 70 13.20 8.68 -4.62
C GLY A 70 13.76 7.27 -4.51
N ARG A 71 14.31 6.99 -3.32
CA ARG A 71 15.02 5.76 -3.00
C ARG A 71 14.88 5.42 -1.53
N GLY A 72 14.84 4.11 -1.23
CA GLY A 72 14.85 3.65 0.15
C GLY A 72 15.10 2.15 0.28
N ARG A 73 15.03 1.70 1.51
CA ARG A 73 15.31 0.31 1.88
C ARG A 73 14.10 -0.33 2.52
N MET A 74 13.85 -1.57 2.16
CA MET A 74 12.79 -2.39 2.73
C MET A 74 13.36 -3.70 3.26
N LYS A 75 12.63 -4.28 4.20
CA LYS A 75 12.83 -5.66 4.67
C LYS A 75 11.65 -6.50 4.25
N LEU A 76 11.90 -7.66 3.67
CA LEU A 76 10.89 -8.56 3.12
C LEU A 76 11.04 -9.98 3.61
N GLY A 77 9.90 -10.65 3.78
CA GLY A 77 9.82 -12.06 4.10
C GLY A 77 10.28 -12.39 5.51
N GLY A 78 10.75 -13.62 5.68
CA GLY A 78 11.08 -14.17 6.98
C GLY A 78 9.85 -14.62 7.77
N THR A 79 10.09 -14.91 9.05
CA THR A 79 9.04 -15.35 9.99
C THR A 79 8.95 -14.35 11.13
N ILE A 80 7.77 -13.79 11.35
CA ILE A 80 7.51 -12.91 12.49
C ILE A 80 7.42 -13.76 13.75
N THR A 81 8.21 -13.42 14.77
CA THR A 81 8.26 -14.17 16.03
C THR A 81 7.47 -13.53 17.16
N ASP A 82 7.16 -12.24 17.04
CA ASP A 82 6.43 -11.42 18.01
C ASP A 82 5.15 -10.85 17.42
N TRP A 83 4.47 -11.62 16.56
CA TRP A 83 3.30 -11.15 15.83
C TRP A 83 2.09 -10.91 16.75
N GLU A 84 1.32 -9.91 16.37
CA GLU A 84 0.00 -9.63 16.94
C GLU A 84 -1.01 -9.32 15.81
N ARG A 85 -2.27 -9.67 16.04
CA ARG A 85 -3.35 -9.31 15.10
C ARG A 85 -3.61 -7.82 15.12
N ARG A 86 -3.82 -7.26 13.95
CA ARG A 86 -4.25 -5.87 13.79
C ARG A 86 -5.78 -5.81 13.72
N PRO A 87 -6.39 -4.67 14.10
CA PRO A 87 -7.74 -4.35 13.66
C PRO A 87 -7.84 -4.46 12.13
N VAL A 88 -9.02 -4.81 11.64
CA VAL A 88 -9.30 -4.84 10.18
C VAL A 88 -8.97 -3.48 9.59
N SER A 89 -8.11 -3.46 8.59
CA SER A 89 -7.79 -2.25 7.84
C SER A 89 -8.83 -2.07 6.73
N ILE A 90 -9.26 -0.83 6.52
CA ILE A 90 -10.18 -0.52 5.42
C ILE A 90 -9.54 -0.76 4.04
N GLU A 91 -8.22 -0.72 3.93
CA GLU A 91 -7.49 -0.87 2.65
C GLU A 91 -6.92 -2.28 2.45
N ASN A 92 -6.67 -3.01 3.53
CA ASN A 92 -5.91 -4.26 3.49
C ASN A 92 -6.64 -5.43 4.16
N GLY A 93 -7.86 -5.22 4.67
CA GLY A 93 -8.59 -6.27 5.39
C GLY A 93 -7.90 -6.74 6.66
N GLN A 94 -7.94 -8.04 6.89
CA GLN A 94 -7.29 -8.71 8.01
C GLN A 94 -5.77 -8.70 7.88
N GLY A 95 -5.07 -8.67 9.01
CA GLY A 95 -3.62 -8.73 8.98
C GLY A 95 -3.00 -8.82 10.36
N SER A 96 -1.69 -8.89 10.37
CA SER A 96 -0.87 -8.94 11.57
C SER A 96 0.28 -7.95 11.46
N ARG A 97 0.98 -7.74 12.56
CA ARG A 97 2.22 -6.98 12.62
C ARG A 97 3.18 -7.61 13.63
N GLY A 98 4.45 -7.26 13.52
CA GLY A 98 5.46 -7.60 14.49
C GLY A 98 6.72 -6.79 14.27
N THR A 99 7.65 -6.82 15.21
CA THR A 99 8.89 -6.04 15.14
C THR A 99 10.08 -6.86 14.67
N ILE A 100 10.02 -8.18 14.85
CA ILE A 100 11.10 -9.12 14.57
C ILE A 100 10.69 -10.07 13.46
N SER A 101 11.45 -10.10 12.37
CA SER A 101 11.30 -11.10 11.32
C SER A 101 12.63 -11.85 11.11
N GLU A 102 12.66 -13.10 11.51
CA GLU A 102 13.82 -13.98 11.33
C GLU A 102 13.93 -14.41 9.85
N GLY A 103 15.07 -14.18 9.24
CA GLY A 103 15.32 -14.52 7.85
C GLY A 103 14.77 -13.50 6.84
N ALA A 104 14.32 -12.33 7.28
CA ALA A 104 13.97 -11.25 6.36
C ALA A 104 15.18 -10.81 5.53
N VAL A 105 14.96 -10.45 4.27
CA VAL A 105 15.97 -9.94 3.37
C VAL A 105 15.88 -8.43 3.22
N ASP A 106 17.04 -7.78 3.13
CA ASP A 106 17.13 -6.36 2.84
C ASP A 106 17.11 -6.13 1.33
N ILE A 107 16.27 -5.21 0.88
CA ILE A 107 16.25 -4.75 -0.51
C ILE A 107 16.33 -3.24 -0.57
N THR A 108 16.97 -2.74 -1.62
CA THR A 108 16.89 -1.32 -2.01
C THR A 108 15.93 -1.21 -3.18
N ILE A 109 15.07 -0.19 -3.15
CA ILE A 109 14.18 0.16 -4.25
C ILE A 109 14.36 1.63 -4.60
N GLU A 110 14.27 1.95 -5.88
CA GLU A 110 14.45 3.32 -6.38
C GLU A 110 13.47 3.63 -7.51
N ALA A 111 13.42 4.90 -7.93
CA ALA A 111 12.51 5.35 -8.97
C ALA A 111 12.58 4.48 -10.24
N GLY A 112 11.43 3.99 -10.69
CA GLY A 112 11.26 3.06 -11.81
C GLY A 112 11.18 1.59 -11.40
N ASP A 113 11.53 1.23 -10.17
CA ASP A 113 11.43 -0.14 -9.70
C ASP A 113 9.99 -0.55 -9.43
N MET A 114 9.74 -1.84 -9.61
CA MET A 114 8.49 -2.50 -9.25
C MET A 114 8.76 -3.64 -8.28
N LEU A 115 8.01 -3.68 -7.18
CA LEU A 115 8.10 -4.74 -6.18
C LEU A 115 6.75 -5.42 -6.02
N ILE A 116 6.72 -6.75 -6.09
CA ILE A 116 5.51 -7.55 -5.83
C ILE A 116 5.66 -8.20 -4.45
N ILE A 117 4.68 -7.96 -3.59
CA ILE A 117 4.59 -8.51 -2.23
C ILE A 117 3.36 -9.42 -2.17
N PRO A 118 3.54 -10.74 -2.20
CA PRO A 118 2.42 -11.68 -2.06
C PRO A 118 1.70 -11.53 -0.73
N ALA A 119 0.41 -11.87 -0.70
CA ALA A 119 -0.34 -11.99 0.54
C ALA A 119 0.39 -12.89 1.56
N GLY A 120 0.25 -12.58 2.83
CA GLY A 120 0.94 -13.28 3.91
C GLY A 120 2.44 -12.95 4.06
N THR A 121 3.03 -12.14 3.18
CA THR A 121 4.46 -11.82 3.22
C THR A 121 4.74 -10.68 4.19
N PRO A 122 5.56 -10.89 5.25
CA PRO A 122 6.01 -9.82 6.11
C PRO A 122 6.82 -8.79 5.32
N HIS A 123 6.51 -7.52 5.50
CA HIS A 123 7.25 -6.46 4.83
C HIS A 123 7.27 -5.17 5.68
N LYS A 124 8.36 -4.44 5.56
CA LYS A 124 8.57 -3.20 6.31
C LYS A 124 9.39 -2.21 5.49
N TRP A 125 8.95 -0.95 5.48
CA TRP A 125 9.81 0.14 5.06
C TRP A 125 10.85 0.38 6.15
N ASP A 126 12.11 0.07 5.84
CA ASP A 126 13.19 0.12 6.83
C ASP A 126 13.78 1.52 6.96
N TYR A 127 14.01 2.19 5.83
CA TYR A 127 14.54 3.55 5.82
C TYR A 127 14.34 4.22 4.47
N ALA A 128 13.90 5.49 4.47
CA ALA A 128 13.88 6.34 3.28
C ALA A 128 15.19 7.12 3.18
N ASP A 129 16.00 6.84 2.16
CA ASP A 129 17.28 7.51 1.94
C ASP A 129 17.07 8.98 1.49
N GLU A 130 15.94 9.24 0.86
CA GLU A 130 15.45 10.57 0.44
C GLU A 130 13.91 10.57 0.42
N PHE A 131 13.29 11.70 0.10
CA PHE A 131 11.85 11.72 -0.16
C PHE A 131 11.51 10.71 -1.24
N THR A 132 10.60 9.81 -0.93
CA THR A 132 10.22 8.72 -1.83
C THR A 132 8.71 8.67 -2.00
N ALA A 133 8.24 8.57 -3.25
CA ALA A 133 6.84 8.40 -3.57
C ALA A 133 6.64 7.14 -4.42
N TYR A 134 5.63 6.33 -4.08
CA TYR A 134 5.30 5.12 -4.83
C TYR A 134 3.80 4.87 -4.86
N MET A 135 3.36 4.27 -5.95
CA MET A 135 2.00 3.74 -6.06
C MET A 135 1.97 2.35 -5.46
N VAL A 136 0.86 2.04 -4.82
CA VAL A 136 0.55 0.68 -4.33
C VAL A 136 -0.71 0.21 -5.01
N VAL A 137 -0.62 -0.88 -5.77
CA VAL A 137 -1.78 -1.60 -6.28
C VAL A 137 -2.03 -2.78 -5.34
N ARG A 138 -3.21 -2.82 -4.74
CA ARG A 138 -3.65 -3.89 -3.84
C ARG A 138 -4.65 -4.77 -4.55
N THR A 139 -4.35 -6.04 -4.63
CA THR A 139 -5.28 -7.05 -5.17
C THR A 139 -5.93 -7.79 -4.02
N ASP A 140 -7.24 -7.72 -3.96
CA ASP A 140 -8.07 -8.32 -2.92
C ASP A 140 -9.06 -9.30 -3.57
N PRO A 141 -8.61 -10.54 -3.81
CA PRO A 141 -9.42 -11.54 -4.54
C PRO A 141 -10.63 -12.02 -3.74
N GLU A 142 -10.59 -11.92 -2.43
CA GLU A 142 -11.67 -12.37 -1.54
C GLU A 142 -12.60 -11.21 -1.13
N GLY A 143 -12.32 -9.99 -1.56
CA GLY A 143 -13.09 -8.81 -1.21
C GLY A 143 -13.12 -8.51 0.29
N VAL A 144 -12.01 -8.79 0.98
CA VAL A 144 -11.92 -8.68 2.46
C VAL A 144 -11.68 -7.25 2.96
N ALA A 145 -11.23 -6.36 2.07
CA ALA A 145 -11.02 -4.96 2.41
C ALA A 145 -12.36 -4.20 2.35
N PRO A 146 -12.83 -3.59 3.45
CA PRO A 146 -14.17 -3.02 3.53
C PRO A 146 -14.29 -1.61 2.91
N LEU A 147 -13.35 -1.19 2.12
CA LEU A 147 -13.26 0.18 1.57
C LEU A 147 -14.55 0.70 0.93
N LEU A 148 -15.20 -0.13 0.10
CA LEU A 148 -16.39 0.29 -0.62
C LEU A 148 -17.63 0.39 0.26
N GLU A 149 -17.66 -0.36 1.36
CA GLU A 149 -18.76 -0.35 2.32
C GLU A 149 -18.69 0.85 3.26
N LEU A 150 -17.51 1.42 3.45
CA LEU A 150 -17.25 2.54 4.35
C LEU A 150 -17.30 3.92 3.68
N GLY A 151 -17.81 4.00 2.44
CA GLY A 151 -18.04 5.27 1.77
C GLY A 151 -16.81 5.90 1.15
N MET A 152 -16.01 5.13 0.46
CA MET A 152 -14.81 5.56 -0.31
C MET A 152 -15.00 6.78 -1.21
N ALA A 153 -16.24 7.18 -1.49
CA ALA A 153 -16.52 8.41 -2.24
C ALA A 153 -15.88 9.67 -1.63
N GLU A 154 -15.56 9.64 -0.34
CA GLU A 154 -14.86 10.73 0.36
C GLU A 154 -13.35 10.69 0.19
N PHE A 155 -12.79 9.51 -0.16
CA PHE A 155 -11.35 9.29 -0.35
C PHE A 155 -10.91 9.31 -1.82
N ILE A 156 -11.84 9.22 -2.75
CA ILE A 156 -11.56 9.30 -4.18
C ILE A 156 -11.58 10.76 -4.59
N ALA A 157 -10.47 11.26 -5.11
CA ALA A 157 -10.41 12.63 -5.63
C ALA A 157 -11.56 12.90 -6.61
N PRO A 158 -12.18 14.10 -6.58
CA PRO A 158 -13.43 14.42 -7.32
C PRO A 158 -13.38 14.22 -8.85
N ALA A 159 -12.22 13.94 -9.40
CA ALA A 159 -11.98 13.79 -10.83
C ALA A 159 -12.49 12.47 -11.46
N GLN A 160 -13.14 11.60 -10.71
CA GLN A 160 -13.55 10.27 -11.23
C GLN A 160 -15.03 10.15 -11.60
N GLN A 161 -15.74 11.24 -11.78
CA GLN A 161 -17.07 11.19 -12.41
C GLN A 161 -16.89 11.30 -13.93
N TYR A 162 -16.82 10.16 -14.59
CA TYR A 162 -17.00 10.03 -16.03
C TYR A 162 -18.37 9.46 -16.34
#